data_0a5e415c0900200588e890e136b23050
#
_entry.id   0a5e415c0900200588e890e136b23050
#
_cell.length_a   1.000
_cell.length_b   1.000
_cell.length_c   1.000
_cell.angle_alpha   90.00
_cell.angle_beta   90.00
_cell.angle_gamma   90.00
#
_symmetry.space_group_name_H-M   'P 1'
#
loop_
_entity.id
_entity.type
_entity.pdbx_description
1 polymer ?
#
loop_
_entity_poly.entity_id
_entity_poly.type
_entity_poly.pdbx_seq_one_letter_code
_entity_poly.pdbx_strand_id
1 'polypeptide(L)'
;AKLAIYCGQIPTLEEEVWPLVCDIAARYGLNPSEAVLKRHKGSTAKKAGTKGYPEPEGSEAAFAMLDSPMSPVRIVLLVQIGKEGWDCHSLAGVILPHEGACPKNMVLQTSCRCLRQTARGAHDDALIWMNKWNADKLNKELKQQQNITLQEFSDRPQRRLAHIERHSRMDRMKVPPISFFQLKVEYETVTVDEQPDTAA
;
A
#
# COMPACT_ATOMS: atom_id res chain seq x y z
N ALA A 1 2.77 -4.29 15.18
CA ALA A 1 3.29 -4.76 13.89
C ALA A 1 2.31 -5.74 13.25
N LYS A 2 2.16 -5.66 11.92
CA LYS A 2 1.27 -6.54 11.14
C LYS A 2 2.03 -7.15 9.97
N LEU A 3 1.55 -8.34 9.52
CA LEU A 3 2.12 -9.09 8.41
C LEU A 3 1.04 -9.27 7.33
N ALA A 4 1.35 -8.96 6.08
CA ALA A 4 0.48 -9.22 4.94
C ALA A 4 1.00 -10.40 4.11
N ILE A 5 0.13 -11.35 3.80
CA ILE A 5 0.43 -12.53 2.97
C ILE A 5 -0.45 -12.46 1.72
N TYR A 6 0.18 -12.38 0.56
CA TYR A 6 -0.52 -12.34 -0.73
C TYR A 6 -0.67 -13.74 -1.30
N CYS A 7 -1.88 -14.28 -1.25
CA CYS A 7 -2.16 -15.68 -1.57
C CYS A 7 -2.42 -15.98 -3.06
N GLY A 8 -2.44 -14.95 -3.91
CA GLY A 8 -2.65 -15.12 -5.36
C GLY A 8 -4.10 -15.46 -5.74
N GLN A 9 -4.64 -16.57 -5.24
CA GLN A 9 -5.99 -17.09 -5.54
C GLN A 9 -6.79 -17.36 -4.26
N ILE A 10 -8.13 -17.27 -4.37
CA ILE A 10 -9.02 -17.50 -3.23
C ILE A 10 -8.98 -18.97 -2.76
N PRO A 11 -9.01 -19.99 -3.64
CA PRO A 11 -8.88 -21.38 -3.19
C PRO A 11 -7.59 -21.64 -2.40
N THR A 12 -6.45 -21.14 -2.88
CA THR A 12 -5.16 -21.24 -2.18
C THR A 12 -5.21 -20.58 -0.80
N LEU A 13 -5.86 -19.40 -0.71
CA LEU A 13 -6.06 -18.74 0.58
C LEU A 13 -6.88 -19.61 1.53
N GLU A 14 -8.04 -20.11 1.07
CA GLU A 14 -9.02 -20.76 1.93
C GLU A 14 -8.64 -22.19 2.30
N GLU A 15 -8.02 -22.94 1.38
CA GLU A 15 -7.79 -24.37 1.53
C GLU A 15 -6.37 -24.70 2.02
N GLU A 16 -5.39 -23.86 1.73
CA GLU A 16 -3.99 -24.10 2.07
C GLU A 16 -3.45 -23.11 3.11
N VAL A 17 -3.53 -21.79 2.81
CA VAL A 17 -2.85 -20.79 3.62
C VAL A 17 -3.58 -20.52 4.94
N TRP A 18 -4.91 -20.41 4.89
CA TRP A 18 -5.72 -20.13 6.09
C TRP A 18 -5.53 -21.18 7.18
N PRO A 19 -5.69 -22.50 6.93
CA PRO A 19 -5.49 -23.52 7.96
C PRO A 19 -4.09 -23.49 8.55
N LEU A 20 -3.07 -23.34 7.68
CA LEU A 20 -1.67 -23.30 8.09
C LEU A 20 -1.37 -22.09 8.98
N VAL A 21 -1.86 -20.91 8.59
CA VAL A 21 -1.63 -19.69 9.35
C VAL A 21 -2.37 -19.69 10.68
N CYS A 22 -3.57 -20.27 10.73
CA CYS A 22 -4.31 -20.46 11.98
C CYS A 22 -3.58 -21.38 12.96
N ASP A 23 -3.04 -22.51 12.47
CA ASP A 23 -2.24 -23.42 13.29
C ASP A 23 -0.98 -22.73 13.85
N ILE A 24 -0.26 -22.01 12.99
CA ILE A 24 0.91 -21.23 13.42
C ILE A 24 0.52 -20.17 14.43
N ALA A 25 -0.52 -19.38 14.17
CA ALA A 25 -0.98 -18.33 15.09
C ALA A 25 -1.32 -18.89 16.48
N ALA A 26 -2.03 -20.02 16.52
CA ALA A 26 -2.37 -20.71 17.76
C ALA A 26 -1.13 -21.18 18.53
N ARG A 27 -0.10 -21.70 17.85
CA ARG A 27 1.18 -22.09 18.49
C ARG A 27 1.92 -20.92 19.14
N TYR A 28 1.72 -19.71 18.61
CA TYR A 28 2.27 -18.49 19.20
C TYR A 28 1.32 -17.80 20.21
N GLY A 29 0.25 -18.50 20.64
CA GLY A 29 -0.69 -17.99 21.64
C GLY A 29 -1.63 -16.90 21.12
N LEU A 30 -1.76 -16.75 19.81
CA LEU A 30 -2.71 -15.83 19.20
C LEU A 30 -4.05 -16.55 18.96
N ASN A 31 -5.16 -15.85 19.21
CA ASN A 31 -6.48 -16.34 18.80
C ASN A 31 -6.66 -16.15 17.29
N PRO A 32 -6.69 -17.24 16.47
CA PRO A 32 -6.73 -17.09 15.01
C PRO A 32 -7.95 -16.32 14.50
N SER A 33 -9.11 -16.46 15.18
CA SER A 33 -10.35 -15.79 14.76
C SER A 33 -10.29 -14.25 14.88
N GLU A 34 -9.43 -13.75 15.75
CA GLU A 34 -9.24 -12.30 15.96
C GLU A 34 -7.96 -11.81 15.29
N ALA A 35 -6.89 -12.61 15.34
CA ALA A 35 -5.56 -12.20 14.92
C ALA A 35 -5.32 -12.35 13.42
N VAL A 36 -6.09 -13.20 12.72
CA VAL A 36 -5.91 -13.47 11.29
C VAL A 36 -7.12 -12.99 10.49
N LEU A 37 -6.92 -12.02 9.62
CA LEU A 37 -7.95 -11.46 8.75
C LEU A 37 -7.82 -12.01 7.34
N LYS A 38 -8.90 -12.55 6.78
CA LYS A 38 -9.03 -12.87 5.36
C LYS A 38 -9.67 -11.71 4.63
N ARG A 39 -9.09 -11.30 3.51
CA ARG A 39 -9.67 -10.23 2.68
C ARG A 39 -9.60 -10.57 1.20
N HIS A 40 -10.76 -10.85 0.61
CA HIS A 40 -10.98 -11.07 -0.82
C HIS A 40 -12.44 -10.70 -1.17
N LYS A 41 -12.73 -10.46 -2.43
CA LYS A 41 -14.08 -10.07 -2.88
C LYS A 41 -15.03 -11.24 -3.15
N GLY A 42 -14.67 -12.44 -2.66
CA GLY A 42 -15.42 -13.64 -2.94
C GLY A 42 -15.24 -14.14 -4.38
N SER A 43 -15.74 -15.34 -4.63
CA SER A 43 -15.87 -15.91 -5.97
C SER A 43 -17.14 -16.70 -6.09
N THR A 44 -17.84 -16.58 -7.21
CA THR A 44 -18.97 -17.44 -7.56
C THR A 44 -18.47 -18.68 -8.27
N ALA A 45 -19.12 -19.83 -8.01
CA ALA A 45 -18.88 -21.05 -8.77
C ALA A 45 -19.24 -20.82 -10.25
N LYS A 46 -18.23 -20.76 -11.13
CA LYS A 46 -18.46 -20.52 -12.57
C LYS A 46 -18.73 -21.79 -13.38
N LYS A 47 -18.45 -22.96 -12.81
CA LYS A 47 -18.65 -24.30 -13.44
C LYS A 47 -19.25 -25.27 -12.44
N ALA A 48 -20.05 -26.23 -12.93
CA ALA A 48 -20.54 -27.35 -12.13
C ALA A 48 -19.33 -28.07 -11.49
N GLY A 49 -19.36 -28.25 -10.16
CA GLY A 49 -18.26 -28.85 -9.40
C GLY A 49 -17.20 -27.90 -8.86
N THR A 50 -17.26 -26.60 -9.16
CA THR A 50 -16.34 -25.61 -8.57
C THR A 50 -16.96 -25.01 -7.31
N LYS A 51 -16.19 -25.01 -6.20
CA LYS A 51 -16.61 -24.40 -4.93
C LYS A 51 -16.61 -22.88 -5.05
N GLY A 52 -17.69 -22.24 -4.66
CA GLY A 52 -17.75 -20.79 -4.47
C GLY A 52 -17.25 -20.41 -3.07
N TYR A 53 -16.61 -19.27 -2.95
CA TYR A 53 -16.16 -18.73 -1.67
C TYR A 53 -16.80 -17.36 -1.47
N PRO A 54 -17.66 -17.18 -0.47
CA PRO A 54 -18.26 -15.90 -0.17
C PRO A 54 -17.18 -14.92 0.33
N GLU A 55 -17.44 -13.64 0.17
CA GLU A 55 -16.63 -12.62 0.82
C GLU A 55 -16.74 -12.78 2.34
N PRO A 56 -15.63 -12.79 3.10
CA PRO A 56 -15.69 -12.91 4.55
C PRO A 56 -16.44 -11.72 5.18
N GLU A 57 -17.44 -12.02 6.00
CA GLU A 57 -18.28 -11.02 6.65
C GLU A 57 -17.43 -10.07 7.53
N GLY A 58 -17.73 -8.77 7.47
CA GLY A 58 -17.02 -7.75 8.25
C GLY A 58 -15.57 -7.51 7.84
N SER A 59 -15.03 -8.27 6.86
CA SER A 59 -13.62 -8.20 6.48
C SER A 59 -13.21 -6.84 5.92
N GLU A 60 -14.11 -6.12 5.28
CA GLU A 60 -13.84 -4.79 4.74
C GLU A 60 -13.66 -3.76 5.85
N ALA A 61 -14.57 -3.74 6.82
CA ALA A 61 -14.49 -2.86 7.97
C ALA A 61 -13.24 -3.15 8.82
N ALA A 62 -12.95 -4.43 9.09
CA ALA A 62 -11.75 -4.83 9.81
C ALA A 62 -10.45 -4.45 9.06
N PHE A 63 -10.46 -4.55 7.73
CA PHE A 63 -9.34 -4.14 6.88
C PHE A 63 -9.11 -2.63 6.89
N ALA A 64 -10.18 -1.84 6.87
CA ALA A 64 -10.09 -0.37 6.98
C ALA A 64 -9.58 0.10 8.35
N MET A 65 -9.83 -0.70 9.40
CA MET A 65 -9.47 -0.39 10.78
C MET A 65 -8.12 -0.99 11.22
N LEU A 66 -7.30 -1.49 10.29
CA LEU A 66 -6.04 -2.18 10.62
C LEU A 66 -5.10 -1.33 11.48
N ASP A 67 -4.97 -0.04 11.21
CA ASP A 67 -4.07 0.86 11.96
C ASP A 67 -4.65 1.33 13.30
N SER A 68 -5.90 0.98 13.61
CA SER A 68 -6.48 1.28 14.90
C SER A 68 -5.69 0.59 16.03
N PRO A 69 -5.38 1.29 17.12
CA PRO A 69 -4.75 0.70 18.31
C PRO A 69 -5.55 -0.46 18.89
N MET A 70 -6.87 -0.46 18.69
CA MET A 70 -7.79 -1.49 19.17
C MET A 70 -7.87 -2.71 18.26
N SER A 71 -7.24 -2.67 17.06
CA SER A 71 -7.28 -3.78 16.12
C SER A 71 -6.47 -4.98 16.63
N PRO A 72 -7.11 -6.15 16.91
CA PRO A 72 -6.42 -7.36 17.34
C PRO A 72 -5.67 -8.03 16.18
N VAL A 73 -5.98 -7.68 14.93
CA VAL A 73 -5.42 -8.29 13.74
C VAL A 73 -3.89 -8.15 13.71
N ARG A 74 -3.21 -9.26 13.47
CA ARG A 74 -1.74 -9.35 13.32
C ARG A 74 -1.32 -9.85 11.94
N ILE A 75 -2.13 -10.70 11.33
CA ILE A 75 -1.85 -11.30 10.03
C ILE A 75 -3.02 -11.02 9.10
N VAL A 76 -2.73 -10.58 7.88
CA VAL A 76 -3.73 -10.29 6.86
C VAL A 76 -3.46 -11.15 5.64
N LEU A 77 -4.43 -11.97 5.25
CA LEU A 77 -4.37 -12.82 4.05
C LEU A 77 -5.11 -12.11 2.91
N LEU A 78 -4.42 -11.83 1.82
CA LEU A 78 -4.91 -10.99 0.73
C LEU A 78 -4.99 -11.74 -0.59
N VAL A 79 -6.13 -11.60 -1.29
CA VAL A 79 -6.26 -12.01 -2.69
C VAL A 79 -6.78 -10.84 -3.50
N GLN A 80 -5.96 -10.35 -4.42
CA GLN A 80 -6.26 -9.25 -5.36
C GLN A 80 -6.66 -7.90 -4.71
N ILE A 81 -6.55 -7.78 -3.41
CA ILE A 81 -6.81 -6.56 -2.62
C ILE A 81 -5.50 -6.03 -2.05
N GLY A 82 -5.45 -4.75 -1.69
CA GLY A 82 -4.26 -4.11 -1.14
C GLY A 82 -3.13 -3.90 -2.15
N LYS A 83 -3.44 -3.92 -3.45
CA LYS A 83 -2.47 -3.69 -4.54
C LYS A 83 -2.23 -2.21 -4.78
N GLU A 84 -3.30 -1.42 -4.81
CA GLU A 84 -3.27 0.03 -5.02
C GLU A 84 -4.09 0.73 -3.94
N GLY A 85 -3.69 1.96 -3.59
CA GLY A 85 -4.44 2.81 -2.67
C GLY A 85 -4.54 2.33 -1.21
N TRP A 86 -3.99 1.16 -0.87
CA TRP A 86 -3.98 0.69 0.51
C TRP A 86 -2.76 1.23 1.26
N ASP A 87 -3.05 1.87 2.36
CA ASP A 87 -2.05 2.40 3.29
C ASP A 87 -2.25 1.75 4.67
N CYS A 88 -1.18 1.19 5.24
CA CYS A 88 -1.18 0.58 6.56
C CYS A 88 0.17 0.85 7.23
N HIS A 89 0.20 1.80 8.14
CA HIS A 89 1.42 2.21 8.83
C HIS A 89 1.95 1.15 9.80
N SER A 90 1.07 0.32 10.34
CA SER A 90 1.43 -0.78 11.24
C SER A 90 1.97 -2.02 10.52
N LEU A 91 2.07 -2.00 9.18
CA LEU A 91 2.57 -3.11 8.37
C LEU A 91 4.09 -3.20 8.49
N ALA A 92 4.58 -4.26 9.11
CA ALA A 92 6.01 -4.53 9.32
C ALA A 92 6.55 -5.66 8.42
N GLY A 93 5.68 -6.35 7.69
CA GLY A 93 6.14 -7.40 6.79
C GLY A 93 5.18 -7.75 5.68
N VAL A 94 5.74 -8.25 4.58
CA VAL A 94 5.03 -8.74 3.41
C VAL A 94 5.57 -10.09 2.98
N ILE A 95 4.69 -11.03 2.70
CA ILE A 95 5.02 -12.36 2.19
C ILE A 95 4.39 -12.56 0.81
N LEU A 96 5.22 -12.93 -0.18
CA LEU A 96 4.84 -13.27 -1.55
C LEU A 96 5.25 -14.72 -1.86
N PRO A 97 4.49 -15.73 -1.38
CA PRO A 97 4.92 -17.13 -1.39
C PRO A 97 4.85 -17.79 -2.76
N HIS A 98 3.95 -17.32 -3.64
CA HIS A 98 3.66 -17.99 -4.90
C HIS A 98 4.03 -17.12 -6.11
N GLU A 99 4.36 -17.79 -7.22
CA GLU A 99 4.42 -17.16 -8.52
C GLU A 99 3.03 -16.61 -8.88
N GLY A 100 2.97 -15.34 -9.27
CA GLY A 100 1.69 -14.69 -9.54
C GLY A 100 0.89 -14.22 -8.31
N ALA A 101 1.41 -14.39 -7.09
CA ALA A 101 0.82 -13.80 -5.88
C ALA A 101 0.66 -12.27 -6.03
N CYS A 102 1.54 -11.67 -6.83
CA CYS A 102 1.49 -10.26 -7.19
C CYS A 102 1.52 -10.08 -8.71
N PRO A 103 0.81 -9.11 -9.29
CA PRO A 103 0.92 -8.78 -10.71
C PRO A 103 2.34 -8.43 -11.13
N LYS A 104 2.65 -8.73 -12.39
CA LYS A 104 4.02 -8.60 -12.93
C LYS A 104 4.70 -7.26 -12.67
N ASN A 105 3.98 -6.18 -12.67
CA ASN A 105 4.53 -4.82 -12.54
C ASN A 105 4.38 -4.23 -11.14
N MET A 106 3.98 -5.03 -10.14
CA MET A 106 3.65 -4.55 -8.80
C MET A 106 4.46 -5.22 -7.69
N VAL A 107 5.46 -6.05 -8.03
CA VAL A 107 6.26 -6.74 -6.99
C VAL A 107 6.98 -5.73 -6.12
N LEU A 108 7.64 -4.74 -6.73
CA LEU A 108 8.31 -3.65 -6.00
C LEU A 108 7.31 -2.85 -5.15
N GLN A 109 6.22 -2.39 -5.74
CA GLN A 109 5.23 -1.58 -5.01
C GLN A 109 4.57 -2.34 -3.87
N THR A 110 4.34 -3.64 -4.04
CA THR A 110 3.71 -4.48 -3.02
C THR A 110 4.70 -4.82 -1.91
N SER A 111 5.94 -5.19 -2.25
CA SER A 111 6.96 -5.53 -1.26
C SER A 111 7.40 -4.33 -0.43
N CYS A 112 7.50 -3.14 -1.03
CA CYS A 112 7.95 -1.94 -0.33
C CYS A 112 6.88 -1.30 0.58
N ARG A 113 5.65 -1.84 0.64
CA ARG A 113 4.60 -1.28 1.52
C ARG A 113 4.95 -1.32 3.00
N CYS A 114 5.71 -2.33 3.43
CA CYS A 114 6.17 -2.44 4.81
C CYS A 114 7.40 -1.58 5.15
N LEU A 115 8.00 -0.89 4.16
CA LEU A 115 9.20 -0.06 4.37
C LEU A 115 8.87 1.39 4.77
N ARG A 116 7.66 1.66 5.22
CA ARG A 116 7.25 2.98 5.66
C ARG A 116 7.73 3.24 7.09
N GLN A 117 8.29 4.42 7.31
CA GLN A 117 8.66 4.84 8.66
C GLN A 117 7.41 5.07 9.51
N THR A 118 7.34 4.46 10.68
CA THR A 118 6.26 4.66 11.65
C THR A 118 6.36 6.00 12.37
N ALA A 119 7.61 6.49 12.55
CA ALA A 119 7.88 7.80 13.12
C ALA A 119 9.08 8.44 12.44
N ARG A 120 9.11 9.77 12.41
CA ARG A 120 10.23 10.54 11.82
C ARG A 120 11.55 10.21 12.52
N GLY A 121 12.50 9.67 11.78
CA GLY A 121 13.81 9.27 12.30
C GLY A 121 13.85 7.88 12.94
N ALA A 122 12.75 7.14 12.97
CA ALA A 122 12.75 5.75 13.38
C ALA A 122 13.51 4.90 12.34
N HIS A 123 14.29 3.95 12.84
CA HIS A 123 14.95 2.92 12.03
C HIS A 123 14.18 1.62 12.27
N ASP A 124 13.12 1.41 11.51
CA ASP A 124 12.31 0.21 11.59
C ASP A 124 12.81 -0.81 10.58
N ASP A 125 12.97 -2.05 11.01
CA ASP A 125 13.26 -3.17 10.13
C ASP A 125 11.92 -3.72 9.60
N ALA A 126 11.87 -4.02 8.30
CA ALA A 126 10.73 -4.65 7.67
C ALA A 126 11.10 -6.01 7.08
N LEU A 127 10.17 -6.97 7.18
CA LEU A 127 10.33 -8.30 6.62
C LEU A 127 9.71 -8.36 5.22
N ILE A 128 10.54 -8.65 4.21
CA ILE A 128 10.06 -8.96 2.86
C ILE A 128 10.48 -10.40 2.56
N TRP A 129 9.52 -11.32 2.59
CA TRP A 129 9.75 -12.71 2.24
C TRP A 129 9.07 -13.05 0.93
N MET A 130 9.82 -13.68 0.02
CA MET A 130 9.31 -14.05 -1.30
C MET A 130 10.02 -15.27 -1.85
N ASN A 131 9.36 -15.96 -2.79
CA ASN A 131 9.99 -17.04 -3.52
C ASN A 131 11.05 -16.51 -4.51
N LYS A 132 11.87 -17.41 -5.05
CA LYS A 132 12.94 -17.07 -5.99
C LYS A 132 12.44 -16.31 -7.23
N TRP A 133 11.31 -16.71 -7.78
CA TRP A 133 10.75 -16.07 -8.97
C TRP A 133 10.36 -14.59 -8.71
N ASN A 134 9.72 -14.31 -7.57
CA ASN A 134 9.40 -12.94 -7.16
C ASN A 134 10.67 -12.14 -6.84
N ALA A 135 11.69 -12.77 -6.24
CA ALA A 135 12.98 -12.13 -5.96
C ALA A 135 13.73 -11.74 -7.22
N ASP A 136 13.80 -12.64 -8.22
CA ASP A 136 14.43 -12.36 -9.52
C ASP A 136 13.72 -11.20 -10.23
N LYS A 137 12.41 -11.15 -10.09
CA LYS A 137 11.60 -10.10 -10.67
C LYS A 137 11.81 -8.76 -9.97
N LEU A 138 11.79 -8.75 -8.64
CA LEU A 138 12.10 -7.55 -7.85
C LEU A 138 13.49 -7.01 -8.21
N ASN A 139 14.49 -7.89 -8.35
CA ASN A 139 15.84 -7.49 -8.75
C ASN A 139 15.88 -6.82 -10.14
N LYS A 140 15.07 -7.32 -11.10
CA LYS A 140 14.95 -6.67 -12.41
C LYS A 140 14.28 -5.29 -12.33
N GLU A 141 13.20 -5.17 -11.55
CA GLU A 141 12.51 -3.90 -11.34
C GLU A 141 13.40 -2.87 -10.63
N LEU A 142 14.14 -3.27 -9.59
CA LEU A 142 15.09 -2.42 -8.88
C LEU A 142 16.22 -1.92 -9.81
N LYS A 143 16.79 -2.81 -10.63
CA LYS A 143 17.81 -2.42 -11.61
C LYS A 143 17.29 -1.44 -12.65
N GLN A 144 16.07 -1.65 -13.14
CA GLN A 144 15.48 -0.81 -14.18
C GLN A 144 15.04 0.56 -13.67
N GLN A 145 14.45 0.62 -12.47
CA GLN A 145 13.84 1.84 -11.94
C GLN A 145 14.78 2.64 -11.02
N GLN A 146 15.62 1.96 -10.26
CA GLN A 146 16.45 2.56 -9.22
C GLN A 146 17.96 2.39 -9.46
N ASN A 147 18.34 1.57 -10.45
CA ASN A 147 19.73 1.21 -10.75
C ASN A 147 20.49 0.59 -9.56
N ILE A 148 19.77 -0.15 -8.73
CA ILE A 148 20.31 -0.90 -7.58
C ILE A 148 19.99 -2.38 -7.71
N THR A 149 20.78 -3.21 -7.05
CA THR A 149 20.53 -4.67 -6.96
C THR A 149 19.70 -5.01 -5.73
N LEU A 150 19.10 -6.20 -5.71
CA LEU A 150 18.39 -6.71 -4.54
C LEU A 150 19.32 -6.83 -3.31
N GLN A 151 20.58 -7.18 -3.53
CA GLN A 151 21.59 -7.25 -2.47
C GLN A 151 21.86 -5.88 -1.86
N GLU A 152 22.11 -4.87 -2.67
CA GLU A 152 22.28 -3.48 -2.22
C GLU A 152 21.03 -2.94 -1.51
N PHE A 153 19.86 -3.36 -1.94
CA PHE A 153 18.59 -3.00 -1.30
C PHE A 153 18.43 -3.67 0.07
N SER A 154 18.92 -4.90 0.24
CA SER A 154 18.84 -5.65 1.50
C SER A 154 19.95 -5.29 2.47
N ASP A 155 21.10 -4.82 1.96
CA ASP A 155 22.24 -4.46 2.80
C ASP A 155 21.90 -3.22 3.63
N ARG A 156 22.11 -3.32 4.92
CA ARG A 156 21.99 -2.14 5.79
C ARG A 156 22.99 -1.09 5.34
N PRO A 157 22.55 0.13 5.02
CA PRO A 157 23.48 1.17 4.60
C PRO A 157 24.49 1.40 5.73
N GLN A 158 25.74 1.12 5.46
CA GLN A 158 26.81 1.57 6.35
C GLN A 158 26.73 3.09 6.39
N ARG A 159 26.51 3.65 7.58
CA ARG A 159 26.47 5.11 7.77
C ARG A 159 27.79 5.70 7.27
N ARG A 160 27.79 6.24 6.07
CA ARG A 160 28.87 7.06 5.56
C ARG A 160 28.51 8.50 5.86
N LEU A 161 29.28 9.16 6.72
CA LEU A 161 29.20 10.60 6.87
C LEU A 161 29.77 11.23 5.60
N ALA A 162 28.90 11.74 4.75
CA ALA A 162 29.29 12.53 3.60
C ALA A 162 29.04 14.00 3.93
N HIS A 163 30.06 14.83 3.79
CA HIS A 163 29.89 16.28 3.87
C HIS A 163 29.39 16.76 2.51
N ILE A 164 28.12 17.16 2.46
CA ILE A 164 27.50 17.68 1.25
C ILE A 164 27.54 19.21 1.33
N GLU A 165 28.40 19.83 0.54
CA GLU A 165 28.39 21.28 0.36
C GLU A 165 27.35 21.67 -0.67
N ARG A 166 26.42 22.51 -0.26
CA ARG A 166 25.42 23.06 -1.15
C ARG A 166 25.95 24.29 -1.87
N HIS A 167 26.35 24.14 -3.12
CA HIS A 167 26.67 25.28 -3.96
C HIS A 167 25.39 25.84 -4.62
N SER A 168 25.10 27.12 -4.37
CA SER A 168 24.02 27.80 -5.08
C SER A 168 24.41 27.94 -6.55
N ARG A 169 23.51 27.51 -7.43
CA ARG A 169 23.63 27.71 -8.88
C ARG A 169 22.81 28.91 -9.38
N MET A 170 22.25 29.69 -8.45
CA MET A 170 21.40 30.83 -8.79
C MET A 170 22.12 31.84 -9.70
N ASP A 171 23.40 32.07 -9.45
CA ASP A 171 24.22 33.01 -10.26
C ASP A 171 24.49 32.52 -11.69
N ARG A 172 24.29 31.19 -11.93
CA ARG A 172 24.49 30.56 -13.23
C ARG A 172 23.17 30.34 -14.00
N MET A 173 22.03 30.52 -13.32
CA MET A 173 20.72 30.35 -13.92
C MET A 173 20.30 31.67 -14.59
N LYS A 174 20.22 31.67 -15.91
CA LYS A 174 19.50 32.70 -16.65
C LYS A 174 18.00 32.43 -16.49
N VAL A 175 17.39 33.04 -15.50
CA VAL A 175 15.94 32.97 -15.32
C VAL A 175 15.32 33.93 -16.33
N PRO A 176 14.44 33.48 -17.23
CA PRO A 176 13.72 34.39 -18.11
C PRO A 176 12.88 35.34 -17.27
N PRO A 177 12.68 36.61 -17.77
CA PRO A 177 11.84 37.55 -17.05
C PRO A 177 10.45 36.97 -16.87
N ILE A 178 10.02 36.86 -15.61
CA ILE A 178 8.70 36.35 -15.27
C ILE A 178 7.77 37.54 -15.22
N SER A 179 6.82 37.63 -16.16
CA SER A 179 5.77 38.61 -16.13
C SER A 179 4.58 38.07 -15.34
N PHE A 180 4.24 38.76 -14.27
CA PHE A 180 3.04 38.45 -13.49
C PHE A 180 1.89 39.28 -14.03
N PHE A 181 0.81 38.61 -14.42
CA PHE A 181 -0.45 39.26 -14.72
C PHE A 181 -1.37 39.09 -13.50
N GLN A 182 -1.71 40.20 -12.86
CA GLN A 182 -2.70 40.19 -11.81
C GLN A 182 -4.05 40.56 -12.42
N LEU A 183 -4.99 39.64 -12.41
CA LEU A 183 -6.35 39.91 -12.84
C LEU A 183 -7.05 40.69 -11.72
N LYS A 184 -7.34 41.98 -11.99
CA LYS A 184 -8.15 42.78 -11.08
C LYS A 184 -9.60 42.62 -11.52
N VAL A 185 -10.39 41.94 -10.72
CA VAL A 185 -11.83 41.80 -10.95
C VAL A 185 -12.53 42.89 -10.18
N GLU A 186 -13.15 43.85 -10.91
CA GLU A 186 -14.04 44.88 -10.33
C GLU A 186 -15.48 44.36 -10.45
N TYR A 187 -16.16 44.26 -9.34
CA TYR A 187 -17.58 43.92 -9.31
C TYR A 187 -18.40 45.20 -9.31
N GLU A 188 -19.23 45.39 -10.32
CA GLU A 188 -20.23 46.41 -10.36
C GLU A 188 -21.56 45.83 -9.89
N THR A 189 -22.08 46.38 -8.78
CA THR A 189 -23.38 45.95 -8.27
C THR A 189 -24.45 46.76 -8.95
N VAL A 190 -25.16 46.16 -9.88
CA VAL A 190 -26.34 46.80 -10.50
C VAL A 190 -27.53 46.50 -9.60
N THR A 191 -28.04 47.53 -8.92
CA THR A 191 -29.33 47.47 -8.23
C THR A 191 -30.44 47.68 -9.29
N VAL A 192 -31.19 46.68 -9.56
CA VAL A 192 -32.42 46.77 -10.36
C VAL A 192 -33.54 47.22 -9.43
N ASP A 193 -33.97 48.48 -9.53
CA ASP A 193 -35.16 48.94 -8.84
C ASP A 193 -36.37 48.29 -9.54
N GLU A 194 -36.97 47.30 -8.91
CA GLU A 194 -38.28 46.79 -9.30
C GLU A 194 -39.34 47.87 -8.96
N GLN A 195 -39.81 48.56 -9.98
CA GLN A 195 -41.01 49.37 -9.84
C GLN A 195 -42.23 48.43 -9.67
N PRO A 196 -43.00 48.58 -8.63
CA PRO A 196 -44.24 47.83 -8.50
C PRO A 196 -45.23 48.21 -9.59
N ASP A 197 -45.58 47.27 -10.44
CA ASP A 197 -46.71 47.42 -11.40
C ASP A 197 -47.97 47.72 -10.62
N THR A 198 -48.37 48.98 -10.66
CA THR A 198 -49.74 49.39 -10.29
C THR A 198 -50.65 49.07 -11.43
N ALA A 199 -51.26 47.87 -11.40
CA ALA A 199 -52.38 47.56 -12.25
C ALA A 199 -53.67 48.16 -11.65
N ALA A 200 -54.32 48.98 -12.45
CA ALA A 200 -55.70 49.44 -12.24
C ALA A 200 -56.70 48.39 -12.64
#